data_81fdf0f58df84031c2fd3aac0b93a68e
#
_entry.id   81fdf0f58df84031c2fd3aac0b93a68e
#
_cell.length_a   1.000
_cell.length_b   1.000
_cell.length_c   1.000
_cell.angle_alpha   90.00
_cell.angle_beta   90.00
_cell.angle_gamma   90.00
#
_symmetry.space_group_name_H-M   'P 1'
#
loop_
_entity.id
_entity.type
_entity.pdbx_description
1 polymer ?
#
loop_
_entity_poly.entity_id
_entity_poly.type
_entity_poly.pdbx_seq_one_letter_code
_entity_poly.pdbx_strand_id
1 'polypeptide(L)'
;MDELVVSTEVYADPEEVYEFLLDFPGYARYSKYLDDVETLRGDGGPGTRYALRFAWWKISYTAHSRVTGVDPPERIDWEITKDIDASGCWRVTPTTDEGADAPACEVALEVEFDPGSASSDALDLPRLVSFDWVLKKAVPLIRTEAERVVERAVRDLENSTRDVDLDVYVDSERI
;
A
#
# COMPACT_ATOMS: atom_id res chain seq x y z
N MET A 1 10.43 16.07 1.28
CA MET A 1 9.72 14.77 1.11
C MET A 1 8.42 14.82 1.90
N ASP A 2 7.36 14.45 1.27
CA ASP A 2 6.08 14.31 1.95
C ASP A 2 6.01 12.91 2.57
N GLU A 3 5.28 12.79 3.67
CA GLU A 3 5.15 11.53 4.41
C GLU A 3 3.68 11.15 4.58
N LEU A 4 3.40 9.88 4.41
CA LEU A 4 2.11 9.26 4.71
C LEU A 4 2.33 8.06 5.61
N VAL A 5 1.61 8.00 6.72
CA VAL A 5 1.58 6.82 7.60
C VAL A 5 0.13 6.39 7.79
N VAL A 6 -0.15 5.14 7.49
CA VAL A 6 -1.46 4.52 7.70
C VAL A 6 -1.26 3.32 8.61
N SER A 7 -2.00 3.24 9.70
CA SER A 7 -1.91 2.12 10.63
C SER A 7 -3.28 1.63 11.10
N THR A 8 -3.33 0.38 11.47
CA THR A 8 -4.50 -0.26 12.07
C THR A 8 -4.09 -1.47 12.90
N GLU A 9 -4.95 -1.87 13.83
CA GLU A 9 -4.80 -3.09 14.59
C GLU A 9 -5.45 -4.27 13.87
N VAL A 10 -4.75 -5.40 13.81
CA VAL A 10 -5.22 -6.65 13.19
C VAL A 10 -5.14 -7.76 14.22
N TYR A 11 -6.23 -8.52 14.38
CA TYR A 11 -6.34 -9.64 15.31
C TYR A 11 -5.97 -10.94 14.60
N ALA A 12 -4.71 -11.05 14.24
CA ALA A 12 -4.12 -12.22 13.59
C ALA A 12 -2.66 -12.37 14.03
N ASP A 13 -2.09 -13.54 13.77
CA ASP A 13 -0.68 -13.83 14.05
C ASP A 13 0.20 -12.91 13.19
N PRO A 14 1.23 -12.24 13.78
CA PRO A 14 2.15 -11.40 13.03
C PRO A 14 2.81 -12.08 11.83
N GLU A 15 3.13 -13.37 11.93
CA GLU A 15 3.70 -14.13 10.80
C GLU A 15 2.72 -14.26 9.64
N GLU A 16 1.44 -14.53 9.92
CA GLU A 16 0.40 -14.61 8.89
C GLU A 16 0.17 -13.26 8.23
N VAL A 17 0.17 -12.19 9.01
CA VAL A 17 0.03 -10.81 8.50
C VAL A 17 1.23 -10.44 7.63
N TYR A 18 2.43 -10.78 8.06
CA TYR A 18 3.64 -10.54 7.30
C TYR A 18 3.63 -11.26 5.95
N GLU A 19 3.30 -12.55 5.92
CA GLU A 19 3.18 -13.33 4.68
C GLU A 19 2.13 -12.75 3.73
N PHE A 20 1.01 -12.28 4.27
CA PHE A 20 -0.03 -11.60 3.50
C PHE A 20 0.51 -10.32 2.84
N LEU A 21 1.26 -9.50 3.57
CA LEU A 21 1.83 -8.24 3.07
C LEU A 21 2.96 -8.47 2.07
N LEU A 22 3.70 -9.55 2.21
CA LEU A 22 4.78 -9.91 1.30
C LEU A 22 4.27 -10.39 -0.07
N ASP A 23 3.06 -10.91 -0.13
CA ASP A 23 2.39 -11.35 -1.36
C ASP A 23 1.80 -10.17 -2.15
N PHE A 24 2.64 -9.38 -2.77
CA PHE A 24 2.20 -8.23 -3.59
C PHE A 24 1.24 -8.62 -4.70
N PRO A 25 1.44 -9.73 -5.43
CA PRO A 25 0.46 -10.17 -6.44
C PRO A 25 -0.96 -10.36 -5.89
N GLY A 26 -1.09 -10.71 -4.62
CA GLY A 26 -2.38 -10.84 -3.95
C GLY A 26 -3.14 -9.54 -3.74
N TYR A 27 -2.49 -8.40 -3.79
CA TYR A 27 -3.10 -7.10 -3.50
C TYR A 27 -4.24 -6.74 -4.48
N ALA A 28 -4.16 -7.19 -5.72
CA ALA A 28 -5.19 -6.94 -6.73
C ALA A 28 -6.58 -7.48 -6.36
N ARG A 29 -6.66 -8.43 -5.45
CA ARG A 29 -7.93 -8.99 -4.95
C ARG A 29 -8.68 -8.04 -4.01
N TYR A 30 -7.99 -7.04 -3.45
CA TYR A 30 -8.52 -6.19 -2.40
C TYR A 30 -8.88 -4.77 -2.86
N SER A 31 -8.32 -4.31 -3.96
CA SER A 31 -8.62 -2.98 -4.52
C SER A 31 -9.24 -3.07 -5.90
N LYS A 32 -10.34 -2.37 -6.11
CA LYS A 32 -11.00 -2.28 -7.43
C LYS A 32 -10.22 -1.41 -8.42
N TYR A 33 -9.26 -0.59 -7.93
CA TYR A 33 -8.44 0.28 -8.78
C TYR A 33 -7.10 -0.36 -9.16
N LEU A 34 -6.74 -1.46 -8.53
CA LEU A 34 -5.55 -2.24 -8.86
C LEU A 34 -5.97 -3.44 -9.69
N ASP A 35 -5.82 -3.34 -11.01
CA ASP A 35 -6.25 -4.38 -11.94
C ASP A 35 -5.40 -5.63 -11.86
N ASP A 36 -4.09 -5.46 -11.72
CA ASP A 36 -3.14 -6.56 -11.79
C ASP A 36 -1.81 -6.18 -11.12
N VAL A 37 -1.13 -7.17 -10.57
CA VAL A 37 0.26 -7.07 -10.11
C VAL A 37 1.05 -8.18 -10.76
N GLU A 38 1.99 -7.81 -11.63
CA GLU A 38 2.87 -8.76 -12.32
C GLU A 38 4.23 -8.80 -11.61
N THR A 39 4.72 -10.01 -11.35
CA THR A 39 6.09 -10.20 -10.88
C THR A 39 7.03 -10.18 -12.07
N LEU A 40 7.85 -9.13 -12.16
CA LEU A 40 8.80 -8.97 -13.26
C LEU A 40 10.09 -9.76 -13.03
N ARG A 41 10.50 -9.87 -11.76
CA ARG A 41 11.72 -10.57 -11.36
C ARG A 41 11.67 -10.91 -9.87
N GLY A 42 12.25 -12.05 -9.50
CA GLY A 42 12.45 -12.43 -8.10
C GLY A 42 11.38 -13.37 -7.56
N ASP A 43 11.50 -13.67 -6.28
CA ASP A 43 10.71 -14.67 -5.55
C ASP A 43 9.96 -14.12 -4.32
N GLY A 44 9.91 -12.80 -4.18
CA GLY A 44 9.30 -12.11 -3.04
C GLY A 44 10.31 -11.51 -2.06
N GLY A 45 11.55 -11.93 -2.08
CA GLY A 45 12.62 -11.39 -1.24
C GLY A 45 13.26 -10.12 -1.80
N PRO A 46 14.36 -9.63 -1.17
CA PRO A 46 15.06 -8.43 -1.63
C PRO A 46 15.45 -8.52 -3.11
N GLY A 47 15.24 -7.44 -3.85
CA GLY A 47 15.49 -7.37 -5.29
C GLY A 47 14.30 -7.77 -6.16
N THR A 48 13.23 -8.31 -5.59
CA THR A 48 12.01 -8.64 -6.34
C THR A 48 11.38 -7.38 -6.90
N ARG A 49 11.00 -7.44 -8.18
CA ARG A 49 10.37 -6.33 -8.91
C ARG A 49 8.95 -6.67 -9.32
N TYR A 50 8.07 -5.70 -9.15
CA TYR A 50 6.66 -5.80 -9.48
C TYR A 50 6.22 -4.66 -10.38
N ALA A 51 5.26 -4.93 -11.26
CA ALA A 51 4.50 -3.93 -11.99
C ALA A 51 3.07 -3.95 -11.44
N LEU A 52 2.63 -2.84 -10.85
CA LEU A 52 1.30 -2.67 -10.27
C LEU A 52 0.48 -1.80 -11.24
N ARG A 53 -0.52 -2.40 -11.87
CA ARG A 53 -1.36 -1.71 -12.85
C ARG A 53 -2.60 -1.14 -12.20
N PHE A 54 -2.67 0.18 -12.13
CA PHE A 54 -3.82 0.92 -11.64
C PHE A 54 -4.69 1.42 -12.78
N ALA A 55 -6.00 1.38 -12.60
CA ALA A 55 -6.97 1.96 -13.53
C ALA A 55 -8.08 2.65 -12.76
N TRP A 56 -8.36 3.88 -13.15
CA TRP A 56 -9.43 4.69 -12.59
C TRP A 56 -10.01 5.61 -13.66
N TRP A 57 -11.32 5.51 -13.92
CA TRP A 57 -12.00 6.28 -14.96
C TRP A 57 -11.30 6.07 -16.32
N LYS A 58 -10.82 7.11 -16.97
CA LYS A 58 -10.07 7.05 -18.25
C LYS A 58 -8.55 7.06 -18.06
N ILE A 59 -8.10 6.91 -16.83
CA ILE A 59 -6.68 7.00 -16.45
C ILE A 59 -6.18 5.62 -16.10
N SER A 60 -5.03 5.26 -16.64
CA SER A 60 -4.28 4.07 -16.25
C SER A 60 -2.84 4.44 -15.91
N TYR A 61 -2.27 3.75 -14.94
CA TYR A 61 -0.89 3.94 -14.53
C TYR A 61 -0.30 2.62 -14.05
N THR A 62 0.94 2.35 -14.46
CA THR A 62 1.68 1.18 -13.98
C THR A 62 2.83 1.65 -13.11
N ALA A 63 2.76 1.37 -11.82
CA ALA A 63 3.84 1.62 -10.87
C ALA A 63 4.85 0.46 -10.93
N HIS A 64 6.13 0.79 -10.99
CA HIS A 64 7.22 -0.19 -10.89
C HIS A 64 7.81 -0.13 -9.48
N SER A 65 7.73 -1.23 -8.76
CA SER A 65 8.21 -1.35 -7.38
C SER A 65 9.32 -2.39 -7.27
N ARG A 66 10.19 -2.18 -6.30
CA ARG A 66 11.23 -3.14 -5.93
C ARG A 66 11.25 -3.32 -4.41
N VAL A 67 11.31 -4.56 -3.96
CA VAL A 67 11.58 -4.87 -2.55
C VAL A 67 13.05 -4.62 -2.28
N THR A 68 13.36 -3.77 -1.33
CA THR A 68 14.74 -3.38 -1.00
C THR A 68 15.29 -4.13 0.21
N GLY A 69 14.42 -4.57 1.12
CA GLY A 69 14.82 -5.32 2.28
C GLY A 69 13.65 -6.03 2.94
N VAL A 70 13.94 -7.08 3.67
CA VAL A 70 12.97 -7.81 4.48
C VAL A 70 13.57 -8.15 5.83
N ASP A 71 12.77 -8.05 6.88
CA ASP A 71 13.08 -8.47 8.24
C ASP A 71 11.86 -9.20 8.82
N PRO A 72 11.70 -10.50 8.46
CA PRO A 72 10.53 -11.27 8.89
C PRO A 72 10.47 -11.46 10.41
N PRO A 73 9.31 -11.39 11.03
CA PRO A 73 7.99 -11.02 10.49
C PRO A 73 7.61 -9.56 10.74
N GLU A 74 8.59 -8.66 10.80
CA GLU A 74 8.41 -7.29 11.32
C GLU A 74 8.39 -6.21 10.25
N ARG A 75 9.13 -6.38 9.15
CA ARG A 75 9.35 -5.29 8.20
C ARG A 75 9.58 -5.76 6.76
N ILE A 76 9.02 -5.01 5.82
CA ILE A 76 9.26 -5.12 4.38
C ILE A 76 9.53 -3.73 3.85
N ASP A 77 10.74 -3.49 3.32
CA ASP A 77 11.10 -2.23 2.68
C ASP A 77 10.92 -2.33 1.16
N TRP A 78 10.43 -1.25 0.56
CA TRP A 78 10.22 -1.17 -0.88
C TRP A 78 10.46 0.25 -1.39
N GLU A 79 10.68 0.37 -2.70
CA GLU A 79 10.78 1.65 -3.39
C GLU A 79 10.07 1.61 -4.73
N ILE A 80 9.66 2.75 -5.22
CA ILE A 80 9.20 2.93 -6.59
C ILE A 80 10.42 3.25 -7.45
N THR A 81 10.57 2.54 -8.57
CA THR A 81 11.79 2.60 -9.38
C THR A 81 11.67 3.51 -10.59
N LYS A 82 10.47 4.04 -10.87
CA LYS A 82 10.19 4.83 -12.07
C LYS A 82 9.09 5.87 -11.81
N ASP A 83 9.20 7.00 -12.48
CA ASP A 83 8.20 8.07 -12.58
C ASP A 83 8.03 8.96 -11.35
N ILE A 84 8.25 8.48 -10.16
CA ILE A 84 8.17 9.25 -8.92
C ILE A 84 9.23 8.76 -7.92
N ASP A 85 9.82 9.67 -7.19
CA ASP A 85 10.66 9.33 -6.05
C ASP A 85 9.77 9.01 -4.85
N ALA A 86 9.66 7.72 -4.56
CA ALA A 86 8.88 7.23 -3.44
C ALA A 86 9.48 5.93 -2.90
N SER A 87 9.44 5.80 -1.60
CA SER A 87 9.85 4.59 -0.89
C SER A 87 9.01 4.41 0.35
N GLY A 88 9.01 3.23 0.90
CA GLY A 88 8.26 2.98 2.10
C GLY A 88 8.57 1.65 2.73
N CYS A 89 7.82 1.36 3.78
CA CYS A 89 7.88 0.07 4.42
C CYS A 89 6.53 -0.34 5.00
N TRP A 90 6.35 -1.64 5.10
CA TRP A 90 5.35 -2.25 5.94
C TRP A 90 6.01 -2.60 7.28
N ARG A 91 5.33 -2.28 8.38
CA ARG A 91 5.73 -2.70 9.73
C ARG A 91 4.63 -3.52 10.35
N VAL A 92 5.01 -4.61 10.99
CA VAL A 92 4.13 -5.47 11.78
C VAL A 92 4.69 -5.53 13.21
N THR A 93 3.95 -4.98 14.16
CA THR A 93 4.36 -4.91 15.54
C THR A 93 3.39 -5.69 16.42
N PRO A 94 3.83 -6.78 17.09
CA PRO A 94 2.97 -7.51 18.02
C PRO A 94 2.44 -6.59 19.12
N THR A 95 1.13 -6.65 19.38
CA THR A 95 0.47 -5.89 20.45
C THR A 95 -0.09 -6.76 21.56
N THR A 96 -0.05 -8.09 21.39
CA THR A 96 -0.45 -9.06 22.42
C THR A 96 0.62 -9.22 23.47
N ASP A 97 0.19 -9.21 24.75
CA ASP A 97 1.06 -9.59 25.87
C ASP A 97 1.39 -11.10 25.83
N GLU A 98 2.55 -11.48 26.39
CA GLU A 98 2.89 -12.89 26.57
C GLU A 98 1.79 -13.61 27.37
N GLY A 99 1.22 -14.66 26.76
CA GLY A 99 0.17 -15.45 27.36
C GLY A 99 -1.25 -15.02 27.01
N ALA A 100 -1.44 -14.05 26.12
CA ALA A 100 -2.76 -13.72 25.59
C ALA A 100 -3.30 -14.87 24.70
N ASP A 101 -4.60 -15.17 24.84
CA ASP A 101 -5.24 -16.28 24.11
C ASP A 101 -5.43 -15.98 22.61
N ALA A 102 -5.43 -14.71 22.22
CA ALA A 102 -5.61 -14.29 20.83
C ALA A 102 -4.47 -13.40 20.38
N PRO A 103 -3.82 -13.72 19.23
CA PRO A 103 -2.76 -12.88 18.68
C PRO A 103 -3.33 -11.56 18.13
N ALA A 104 -2.59 -10.48 18.29
CA ALA A 104 -2.88 -9.19 17.70
C ALA A 104 -1.59 -8.49 17.33
N CYS A 105 -1.66 -7.63 16.31
CA CYS A 105 -0.55 -6.78 15.91
C CYS A 105 -1.04 -5.45 15.35
N GLU A 106 -0.16 -4.45 15.41
CA GLU A 106 -0.34 -3.21 14.66
C GLU A 106 0.36 -3.33 13.32
N VAL A 107 -0.35 -3.01 12.26
CA VAL A 107 0.18 -2.94 10.89
C VAL A 107 0.26 -1.48 10.48
N ALA A 108 1.43 -1.06 10.05
CA ALA A 108 1.65 0.30 9.55
C ALA A 108 2.27 0.27 8.15
N LEU A 109 1.75 1.12 7.29
CA LEU A 109 2.36 1.48 6.01
C LEU A 109 2.94 2.88 6.15
N GLU A 110 4.25 3.00 6.01
CA GLU A 110 4.96 4.27 6.00
C GLU A 110 5.44 4.55 4.57
N VAL A 111 5.13 5.72 4.04
CA VAL A 111 5.51 6.13 2.68
C VAL A 111 6.14 7.50 2.72
N GLU A 112 7.31 7.64 2.12
CA GLU A 112 7.96 8.91 1.82
C GLU A 112 7.92 9.13 0.32
N PHE A 113 7.55 10.32 -0.14
CA PHE A 113 7.46 10.61 -1.55
C PHE A 113 7.73 12.09 -1.84
N ASP A 114 8.21 12.36 -3.05
CA ASP A 114 8.38 13.72 -3.57
C ASP A 114 7.36 13.97 -4.70
N PRO A 115 6.26 14.70 -4.44
CA PRO A 115 5.29 15.02 -5.47
C PRO A 115 5.87 15.80 -6.63
N GLY A 116 6.92 16.58 -6.39
CA GLY A 116 7.60 17.36 -7.43
C GLY A 116 8.40 16.51 -8.42
N SER A 117 8.74 15.27 -8.05
CA SER A 117 9.44 14.32 -8.91
C SER A 117 8.52 13.58 -9.88
N ALA A 118 7.20 13.63 -9.66
CA ALA A 118 6.24 12.91 -10.47
C ALA A 118 6.25 13.39 -11.93
N SER A 119 6.42 12.45 -12.86
CA SER A 119 6.36 12.74 -14.29
C SER A 119 4.91 12.81 -14.75
N SER A 120 4.52 13.95 -15.32
CA SER A 120 3.18 14.12 -15.93
C SER A 120 2.96 13.22 -17.16
N ASP A 121 4.07 12.77 -17.77
CA ASP A 121 4.01 11.88 -18.94
C ASP A 121 3.74 10.42 -18.55
N ALA A 122 3.90 10.07 -17.28
CA ALA A 122 3.63 8.73 -16.76
C ALA A 122 2.13 8.38 -16.78
N LEU A 123 1.28 9.38 -16.66
CA LEU A 123 -0.16 9.23 -16.74
C LEU A 123 -0.62 9.55 -18.16
N ASP A 124 -1.29 8.58 -18.80
CA ASP A 124 -1.96 8.80 -20.07
C ASP A 124 -3.25 9.60 -19.82
N LEU A 125 -3.10 10.92 -19.71
CA LEU A 125 -4.19 11.81 -19.37
C LEU A 125 -5.00 12.22 -20.61
N PRO A 126 -6.35 12.27 -20.51
CA PRO A 126 -7.17 12.90 -21.53
C PRO A 126 -6.76 14.35 -21.78
N ARG A 127 -6.91 14.81 -23.01
CA ARG A 127 -6.36 16.08 -23.55
C ARG A 127 -6.67 17.36 -22.75
N LEU A 128 -7.73 17.37 -21.93
CA LEU A 128 -8.17 18.52 -21.16
C LEU A 128 -8.03 18.34 -19.63
N VAL A 129 -7.35 17.27 -19.21
CA VAL A 129 -7.22 16.94 -17.80
C VAL A 129 -5.80 17.24 -17.33
N SER A 130 -5.69 18.09 -16.30
CA SER A 130 -4.40 18.37 -15.67
C SER A 130 -4.09 17.36 -14.57
N PHE A 131 -2.82 17.19 -14.27
CA PHE A 131 -2.37 16.36 -13.14
C PHE A 131 -2.96 16.83 -11.80
N ASP A 132 -3.00 18.13 -11.56
CA ASP A 132 -3.61 18.70 -10.34
C ASP A 132 -5.09 18.37 -10.20
N TRP A 133 -5.84 18.36 -11.29
CA TRP A 133 -7.24 17.94 -11.29
C TRP A 133 -7.38 16.46 -10.90
N VAL A 134 -6.50 15.61 -11.45
CA VAL A 134 -6.46 14.18 -11.12
C VAL A 134 -6.23 13.98 -9.62
N LEU A 135 -5.25 14.68 -9.05
CA LEU A 135 -4.95 14.58 -7.61
C LEU A 135 -6.16 15.01 -6.77
N LYS A 136 -6.79 16.12 -7.10
CA LYS A 136 -7.98 16.61 -6.36
C LYS A 136 -9.14 15.62 -6.37
N LYS A 137 -9.32 14.91 -7.47
CA LYS A 137 -10.40 13.90 -7.61
C LYS A 137 -10.02 12.55 -7.02
N ALA A 138 -8.76 12.15 -7.17
CA ALA A 138 -8.29 10.84 -6.74
C ALA A 138 -8.12 10.74 -5.22
N VAL A 139 -7.62 11.77 -4.54
CA VAL A 139 -7.30 11.71 -3.10
C VAL A 139 -8.49 11.29 -2.23
N PRO A 140 -9.70 11.88 -2.36
CA PRO A 140 -10.86 11.43 -1.57
C PRO A 140 -11.26 9.97 -1.87
N LEU A 141 -11.13 9.54 -3.13
CA LEU A 141 -11.43 8.18 -3.55
C LEU A 141 -10.43 7.18 -2.99
N ILE A 142 -9.15 7.55 -2.95
CA ILE A 142 -8.08 6.73 -2.36
C ILE A 142 -8.34 6.52 -0.87
N ARG A 143 -8.74 7.56 -0.14
CA ARG A 143 -9.08 7.41 1.29
C ARG A 143 -10.23 6.45 1.51
N THR A 144 -11.32 6.60 0.77
CA THR A 144 -12.49 5.72 0.87
C THR A 144 -12.14 4.29 0.47
N GLU A 145 -11.37 4.11 -0.58
CA GLU A 145 -10.95 2.78 -1.04
C GLU A 145 -9.95 2.13 -0.09
N ALA A 146 -9.06 2.90 0.54
CA ALA A 146 -8.13 2.39 1.54
C ALA A 146 -8.86 1.71 2.70
N GLU A 147 -9.93 2.32 3.23
CA GLU A 147 -10.76 1.72 4.27
C GLU A 147 -11.37 0.41 3.80
N ARG A 148 -11.90 0.36 2.59
CA ARG A 148 -12.51 -0.85 2.01
C ARG A 148 -11.48 -1.96 1.77
N VAL A 149 -10.30 -1.62 1.29
CA VAL A 149 -9.19 -2.56 1.09
C VAL A 149 -8.80 -3.18 2.43
N VAL A 150 -8.62 -2.36 3.45
CA VAL A 150 -8.24 -2.82 4.80
C VAL A 150 -9.33 -3.69 5.41
N GLU A 151 -10.61 -3.32 5.29
CA GLU A 151 -11.74 -4.14 5.76
C GLU A 151 -11.76 -5.52 5.10
N ARG A 152 -11.52 -5.59 3.79
CA ARG A 152 -11.46 -6.86 3.05
C ARG A 152 -10.26 -7.71 3.47
N ALA A 153 -9.09 -7.10 3.62
CA ALA A 153 -7.88 -7.79 4.05
C ALA A 153 -8.03 -8.33 5.48
N VAL A 154 -8.55 -7.52 6.39
CA VAL A 154 -8.80 -7.90 7.78
C VAL A 154 -9.81 -9.04 7.87
N ARG A 155 -10.88 -8.99 7.07
CA ARG A 155 -11.86 -10.07 6.99
C ARG A 155 -11.22 -11.40 6.61
N ASP A 156 -10.32 -11.39 5.63
CA ASP A 156 -9.63 -12.63 5.20
C ASP A 156 -8.61 -13.09 6.24
N LEU A 157 -7.89 -12.18 6.89
CA LEU A 157 -6.91 -12.51 7.91
C LEU A 157 -7.55 -13.01 9.23
N GLU A 158 -8.65 -12.38 9.64
CA GLU A 158 -9.32 -12.68 10.92
C GLU A 158 -10.45 -13.70 10.78
N ASN A 159 -10.88 -14.02 9.57
CA ASN A 159 -12.08 -14.82 9.26
C ASN A 159 -13.36 -14.23 9.86
N SER A 160 -13.43 -12.93 10.05
CA SER A 160 -14.59 -12.23 10.59
C SER A 160 -14.70 -10.83 10.01
N THR A 161 -15.95 -10.33 9.94
CA THR A 161 -16.23 -8.97 9.46
C THR A 161 -16.36 -8.04 10.65
N ARG A 162 -15.66 -6.92 10.63
CA ARG A 162 -15.76 -5.84 11.60
C ARG A 162 -15.44 -4.50 10.96
N ASP A 163 -15.85 -3.42 11.61
CA ASP A 163 -15.39 -2.08 11.27
C ASP A 163 -13.92 -1.93 11.63
N VAL A 164 -13.17 -1.27 10.78
CA VAL A 164 -11.73 -1.06 10.95
C VAL A 164 -11.47 0.41 11.20
N ASP A 165 -10.71 0.72 12.26
CA ASP A 165 -10.23 2.06 12.54
C ASP A 165 -8.86 2.24 11.89
N LEU A 166 -8.77 3.17 10.94
CA LEU A 166 -7.51 3.57 10.31
C LEU A 166 -7.01 4.86 10.93
N ASP A 167 -5.79 4.84 11.43
CA ASP A 167 -5.04 6.03 11.76
C ASP A 167 -4.27 6.47 10.52
N VAL A 168 -4.56 7.67 10.05
CA VAL A 168 -3.91 8.25 8.86
C VAL A 168 -3.22 9.54 9.25
N TYR A 169 -1.91 9.56 9.11
CA TYR A 169 -1.09 10.74 9.28
C TYR A 169 -0.51 11.14 7.93
N VAL A 170 -0.64 12.41 7.57
CA VAL A 170 -0.08 12.96 6.34
C VAL A 170 0.68 14.23 6.68
N ASP A 171 1.95 14.28 6.34
CA ASP A 171 2.77 15.49 6.37
C ASP A 171 3.09 15.87 4.92
N SER A 172 2.31 16.80 4.39
CA SER A 172 2.47 17.29 3.03
C SER A 172 2.12 18.77 2.95
N GLU A 173 2.98 19.55 2.31
CA GLU A 173 2.73 20.98 2.06
C GLU A 173 1.62 21.23 1.03
N ARG A 174 1.11 20.19 0.37
CA ARG A 174 0.20 20.30 -0.78
C ARG A 174 -1.19 19.71 -0.56
N ILE A 175 -1.45 19.08 0.58
CA ILE A 175 -2.74 18.41 0.85
C ILE A 175 -3.41 19.00 2.08
#